data_215503e65d1eac37763cf060525b843e
#
_entry.id   215503e65d1eac37763cf060525b843e
#
_cell.length_a   1.000
_cell.length_b   1.000
_cell.length_c   1.000
_cell.angle_alpha   90.00
_cell.angle_beta   90.00
_cell.angle_gamma   90.00
#
_symmetry.space_group_name_H-M   'P 1'
#
loop_
_entity.id
_entity.type
_entity.pdbx_description
1 polymer ?
#
loop_
_entity_poly.entity_id
_entity_poly.type
_entity_poly.pdbx_seq_one_letter_code
_entity_poly.pdbx_strand_id
1 'polypeptide(L)'
;NILLDLRHNIPQDIVPIVKGTFNGGEINYNEKQRLISGYGIYAGGFGSKQPYRVYFAMKIDDPDATVTITNNDTKALYAKIGVKAKTVNASIAISMSSVRNATKYLEVELEDHSFEQVCDAARKLWNRTLGKIVFSGANKEQRQLFYTSLYHSYVMPRLRTGDNPGWKSNEPHLDDHYCVWDTWRTKYPLMTLLNPSFTAATVRSFIDRYKHDGLCTATYTASMEWPENQGGDDVDNIIADAILKGVKGFDYKQAYEVMKNNALTQRDSTYRRLGWIPGEHKMMSCSYTLEYAYNDDRVAVIAEMMGDTETAEMLKKRSLGWMNMFNPDLESVGFKGFIAPRKKNGEWISIDPKYKWGSWVDYFYEGSSWTYSLFVPSQFGKLIRMCGGKEVMADRLRHGFDNDLIDLSNEPGFVSPFIFSHCDRPDLSAHYVNNIRKNMFSQKGGYPDNEDSGAMGSWYVFTSLGLFPNAGQNMYYLLPPAYDDIVVTMENGKKIQIHVNRTSADARFISSVLVNGQKLDRSWISHDEIVNGAVIEYTLSNNGELWQLKPFEASRHEALPYGVNLAGAEFFHHKMEGQGKLNKDYYYPTTKELDYWHSRG
;
A
#
# COMPACT_ATOMS: atom_id res chain seq x y z
N ASN A 1 -19.82 36.04 -9.34
CA ASN A 1 -18.74 36.17 -8.35
C ASN A 1 -18.17 34.80 -8.06
N ILE A 2 -16.84 34.74 -7.88
CA ILE A 2 -16.09 33.55 -7.43
C ILE A 2 -15.52 33.87 -6.05
N LEU A 3 -15.51 32.90 -5.16
CA LEU A 3 -14.91 33.02 -3.83
C LEU A 3 -13.74 32.02 -3.73
N LEU A 4 -12.55 32.52 -3.43
CA LEU A 4 -11.39 31.74 -3.05
C LEU A 4 -11.22 31.86 -1.54
N ASP A 5 -11.60 30.83 -0.79
CA ASP A 5 -11.53 30.79 0.67
C ASP A 5 -10.47 29.79 1.12
N LEU A 6 -9.38 30.27 1.71
CA LEU A 6 -8.28 29.42 2.20
C LEU A 6 -8.61 28.68 3.50
N ARG A 7 -9.67 29.09 4.21
CA ARG A 7 -10.04 28.46 5.48
C ARG A 7 -10.82 27.16 5.29
N HIS A 8 -11.29 26.90 4.06
CA HIS A 8 -12.07 25.72 3.79
C HIS A 8 -11.24 24.45 4.03
N ASN A 9 -11.74 23.59 4.89
CA ASN A 9 -11.10 22.35 5.28
C ASN A 9 -12.15 21.24 5.28
N ILE A 10 -11.96 20.22 4.44
CA ILE A 10 -12.99 19.24 4.10
C ILE A 10 -13.40 18.30 5.25
N PRO A 11 -12.54 17.89 6.22
CA PRO A 11 -12.88 16.74 7.05
C PRO A 11 -13.52 17.05 8.40
N GLN A 12 -13.95 18.26 8.69
CA GLN A 12 -14.34 18.62 10.06
C GLN A 12 -15.55 17.85 10.60
N ASP A 13 -16.43 17.35 9.72
CA ASP A 13 -17.71 16.76 10.12
C ASP A 13 -17.76 15.23 9.89
N ILE A 14 -16.82 14.65 9.16
CA ILE A 14 -16.89 13.25 8.74
C ILE A 14 -16.17 12.32 9.72
N VAL A 15 -15.01 12.70 10.21
CA VAL A 15 -14.24 11.92 11.20
C VAL A 15 -13.71 12.84 12.30
N PRO A 16 -14.34 12.90 13.49
CA PRO A 16 -13.95 13.83 14.56
C PRO A 16 -12.49 13.72 15.05
N ILE A 17 -11.86 12.57 14.86
CA ILE A 17 -10.47 12.31 15.25
C ILE A 17 -9.45 12.96 14.30
N VAL A 18 -9.88 13.29 13.08
CA VAL A 18 -9.03 13.79 11.99
C VAL A 18 -9.31 15.25 11.70
N LYS A 19 -9.37 16.07 12.75
CA LYS A 19 -9.61 17.51 12.57
C LYS A 19 -8.41 18.17 11.93
N GLY A 20 -8.60 18.64 10.69
CA GLY A 20 -7.72 19.62 10.09
C GLY A 20 -7.95 21.00 10.73
N THR A 21 -6.89 21.77 10.89
CA THR A 21 -6.94 23.15 11.36
C THR A 21 -6.33 24.08 10.33
N PHE A 22 -6.97 25.24 10.16
CA PHE A 22 -6.40 26.35 9.40
C PHE A 22 -5.70 27.30 10.37
N ASN A 23 -4.40 27.54 10.17
CA ASN A 23 -3.55 28.30 11.08
C ASN A 23 -3.14 29.68 10.53
N GLY A 24 -3.80 30.15 9.47
CA GLY A 24 -3.51 31.42 8.85
C GLY A 24 -2.98 31.27 7.42
N GLY A 25 -2.52 32.36 6.85
CA GLY A 25 -2.02 32.40 5.48
C GLY A 25 -1.99 33.81 4.94
N GLU A 26 -1.82 33.92 3.64
CA GLU A 26 -1.74 35.20 2.94
C GLU A 26 -2.35 35.06 1.53
N ILE A 27 -3.06 36.08 1.10
CA ILE A 27 -3.51 36.22 -0.30
C ILE A 27 -3.02 37.57 -0.83
N ASN A 28 -2.41 37.58 -2.01
CA ASN A 28 -1.93 38.74 -2.70
C ASN A 28 -2.55 38.80 -4.10
N TYR A 29 -2.75 40.02 -4.62
CA TYR A 29 -3.17 40.26 -5.98
C TYR A 29 -2.17 41.18 -6.69
N ASN A 30 -1.58 40.66 -7.75
CA ASN A 30 -0.75 41.44 -8.66
C ASN A 30 -1.61 41.89 -9.83
N GLU A 31 -1.98 43.17 -9.84
CA GLU A 31 -2.86 43.74 -10.83
C GLU A 31 -2.24 43.71 -12.25
N LYS A 32 -0.93 43.96 -12.38
CA LYS A 32 -0.23 43.95 -13.69
C LYS A 32 -0.23 42.57 -14.33
N GLN A 33 -0.03 41.51 -13.54
CA GLN A 33 -0.01 40.12 -14.00
C GLN A 33 -1.39 39.47 -13.91
N ARG A 34 -2.36 40.14 -13.27
CA ARG A 34 -3.70 39.62 -12.97
C ARG A 34 -3.63 38.28 -12.24
N LEU A 35 -2.64 38.18 -11.36
CA LEU A 35 -2.33 36.95 -10.62
C LEU A 35 -2.77 37.08 -9.17
N ILE A 36 -3.65 36.19 -8.74
CA ILE A 36 -3.97 35.99 -7.33
C ILE A 36 -3.06 34.88 -6.84
N SER A 37 -2.31 35.12 -5.78
CA SER A 37 -1.36 34.13 -5.24
C SER A 37 -1.25 34.22 -3.73
N GLY A 38 -0.72 33.20 -3.11
CA GLY A 38 -0.56 33.19 -1.66
C GLY A 38 -0.32 31.79 -1.12
N TYR A 39 -0.62 31.64 0.16
CA TYR A 39 -0.52 30.35 0.83
C TYR A 39 -1.50 30.24 1.99
N GLY A 40 -1.89 29.01 2.31
CA GLY A 40 -2.55 28.65 3.56
C GLY A 40 -1.65 27.77 4.42
N ILE A 41 -1.75 27.92 5.73
CA ILE A 41 -1.08 27.07 6.74
C ILE A 41 -2.13 26.14 7.33
N TYR A 42 -1.88 24.85 7.23
CA TYR A 42 -2.79 23.81 7.70
C TYR A 42 -2.07 22.85 8.63
N ALA A 43 -2.81 22.21 9.53
CA ALA A 43 -2.31 21.12 10.36
C ALA A 43 -3.44 20.13 10.64
N GLY A 44 -3.10 18.92 11.08
CA GLY A 44 -4.08 17.88 11.35
C GLY A 44 -4.39 17.02 10.12
N GLY A 45 -5.48 16.27 10.18
CA GLY A 45 -5.75 15.22 9.20
C GLY A 45 -4.98 13.93 9.51
N PHE A 46 -5.06 12.93 8.65
CA PHE A 46 -4.23 11.75 8.75
C PHE A 46 -2.78 12.13 8.45
N GLY A 47 -1.91 12.04 9.43
CA GLY A 47 -0.47 12.11 9.24
C GLY A 47 0.18 13.48 9.40
N SER A 48 -0.50 14.57 9.75
CA SER A 48 0.19 15.81 10.03
C SER A 48 -0.36 16.56 11.24
N LYS A 49 0.22 16.29 12.41
CA LYS A 49 0.01 17.13 13.63
C LYS A 49 0.76 18.46 13.51
N GLN A 50 1.75 18.54 12.62
CA GLN A 50 2.57 19.73 12.41
C GLN A 50 2.04 20.61 11.29
N PRO A 51 2.22 21.93 11.37
CA PRO A 51 1.81 22.84 10.32
C PRO A 51 2.59 22.61 9.02
N TYR A 52 1.87 22.61 7.91
CA TYR A 52 2.44 22.61 6.56
C TYR A 52 1.79 23.73 5.73
N ARG A 53 2.46 24.15 4.66
CA ARG A 53 1.97 25.18 3.76
C ARG A 53 1.54 24.60 2.43
N VAL A 54 0.44 25.16 1.92
CA VAL A 54 0.02 24.96 0.53
C VAL A 54 0.03 26.32 -0.13
N TYR A 55 0.93 26.49 -1.09
CA TYR A 55 1.03 27.70 -1.91
C TYR A 55 0.13 27.53 -3.14
N PHE A 56 -0.36 28.65 -3.66
CA PHE A 56 -1.17 28.64 -4.86
C PHE A 56 -0.88 29.85 -5.76
N ALA A 57 -1.23 29.70 -7.03
CA ALA A 57 -1.30 30.74 -8.04
C ALA A 57 -2.58 30.56 -8.87
N MET A 58 -3.33 31.64 -9.11
CA MET A 58 -4.62 31.60 -9.78
C MET A 58 -4.75 32.76 -10.76
N LYS A 59 -5.23 32.46 -11.96
CA LYS A 59 -5.63 33.48 -13.00
C LYS A 59 -7.10 33.25 -13.38
N ILE A 60 -7.76 34.34 -13.75
CA ILE A 60 -9.12 34.36 -14.30
C ILE A 60 -9.05 34.99 -15.69
N ASP A 61 -9.73 34.40 -16.67
CA ASP A 61 -9.69 34.85 -18.07
C ASP A 61 -10.61 36.09 -18.40
N ASP A 62 -11.39 36.59 -17.42
CA ASP A 62 -12.19 37.80 -17.58
C ASP A 62 -11.30 39.05 -17.42
N PRO A 63 -11.09 39.86 -18.48
CA PRO A 63 -10.28 41.08 -18.43
C PRO A 63 -10.83 42.14 -17.48
N ASP A 64 -12.12 42.16 -17.24
CA ASP A 64 -12.82 43.10 -16.38
C ASP A 64 -13.02 42.58 -14.94
N ALA A 65 -12.42 41.44 -14.60
CA ALA A 65 -12.53 40.88 -13.26
C ALA A 65 -11.96 41.84 -12.20
N THR A 66 -12.70 42.01 -11.13
CA THR A 66 -12.30 42.80 -9.96
C THR A 66 -11.96 41.84 -8.80
N VAL A 67 -10.86 42.12 -8.11
CA VAL A 67 -10.40 41.30 -6.99
C VAL A 67 -10.44 42.14 -5.71
N THR A 68 -11.16 41.66 -4.72
CA THR A 68 -11.18 42.22 -3.36
C THR A 68 -10.69 41.17 -2.37
N ILE A 69 -9.62 41.47 -1.67
CA ILE A 69 -9.02 40.56 -0.68
C ILE A 69 -9.45 40.99 0.73
N THR A 70 -9.83 40.02 1.51
CA THR A 70 -10.05 40.16 2.96
C THR A 70 -9.00 39.32 3.67
N ASN A 71 -8.06 39.99 4.34
CA ASN A 71 -7.00 39.42 5.15
C ASN A 71 -7.26 39.75 6.64
N ASN A 72 -8.29 39.19 7.21
CA ASN A 72 -8.63 39.42 8.60
C ASN A 72 -8.28 38.19 9.46
N ASP A 73 -6.99 37.90 9.49
CA ASP A 73 -6.43 36.81 10.27
C ASP A 73 -7.09 35.44 9.99
N THR A 74 -7.05 34.52 10.95
CA THR A 74 -7.65 33.18 10.83
C THR A 74 -9.18 33.19 10.70
N LYS A 75 -9.83 34.31 10.96
CA LYS A 75 -11.30 34.43 10.92
C LYS A 75 -11.87 34.74 9.53
N ALA A 76 -11.12 35.42 8.67
CA ALA A 76 -11.56 35.79 7.33
C ALA A 76 -10.35 35.99 6.39
N LEU A 77 -9.99 34.95 5.66
CA LEU A 77 -8.94 34.99 4.66
C LEU A 77 -9.48 34.45 3.34
N TYR A 78 -9.94 35.37 2.48
CA TYR A 78 -10.53 35.03 1.20
C TYR A 78 -10.35 36.12 0.17
N ALA A 79 -10.39 35.76 -1.11
CA ALA A 79 -10.53 36.68 -2.22
C ALA A 79 -11.92 36.55 -2.85
N LYS A 80 -12.63 37.68 -2.99
CA LYS A 80 -13.86 37.78 -3.75
C LYS A 80 -13.53 38.33 -5.14
N ILE A 81 -13.89 37.57 -6.16
CA ILE A 81 -13.60 37.87 -7.55
C ILE A 81 -14.93 38.18 -8.24
N GLY A 82 -15.14 39.46 -8.57
CA GLY A 82 -16.27 39.93 -9.38
C GLY A 82 -15.98 39.67 -10.85
N VAL A 83 -16.88 38.99 -11.57
CA VAL A 83 -16.75 38.74 -13.01
C VAL A 83 -17.96 39.34 -13.74
N LYS A 84 -17.75 39.86 -14.93
CA LYS A 84 -18.81 40.41 -15.80
C LYS A 84 -19.31 39.40 -16.82
N ALA A 85 -18.42 38.53 -17.29
CA ALA A 85 -18.78 37.47 -18.23
C ALA A 85 -19.72 36.44 -17.61
N LYS A 86 -20.62 35.85 -18.43
CA LYS A 86 -21.53 34.77 -18.00
C LYS A 86 -20.77 33.46 -17.74
N THR A 87 -19.69 33.24 -18.45
CA THR A 87 -18.81 32.06 -18.32
C THR A 87 -17.39 32.57 -18.28
N VAL A 88 -16.61 32.07 -17.34
CA VAL A 88 -15.18 32.40 -17.18
C VAL A 88 -14.40 31.13 -16.90
N ASN A 89 -13.15 31.06 -17.33
CA ASN A 89 -12.21 30.04 -16.93
C ASN A 89 -11.37 30.55 -15.75
N ALA A 90 -11.17 29.67 -14.79
CA ALA A 90 -10.25 29.88 -13.68
C ALA A 90 -9.16 28.82 -13.76
N SER A 91 -7.91 29.25 -13.85
CA SER A 91 -6.74 28.40 -13.81
C SER A 91 -6.08 28.53 -12.46
N ILE A 92 -5.84 27.40 -11.78
CA ILE A 92 -5.20 27.36 -10.46
C ILE A 92 -4.15 26.26 -10.43
N ALA A 93 -3.00 26.57 -9.86
CA ALA A 93 -1.95 25.61 -9.54
C ALA A 93 -1.56 25.72 -8.07
N ILE A 94 -1.09 24.63 -7.50
CA ILE A 94 -0.61 24.53 -6.11
C ILE A 94 0.83 24.06 -6.07
N SER A 95 1.52 24.40 -4.97
CA SER A 95 2.88 23.94 -4.66
C SER A 95 3.01 23.74 -3.15
N MET A 96 3.84 22.79 -2.75
CA MET A 96 4.19 22.59 -1.34
C MET A 96 5.42 23.43 -0.95
N SER A 97 6.14 24.01 -1.91
CA SER A 97 7.42 24.66 -1.66
C SER A 97 7.37 26.19 -1.77
N SER A 98 6.65 26.78 -2.76
CA SER A 98 6.62 28.24 -2.92
C SER A 98 5.54 28.74 -3.86
N VAL A 99 5.15 30.04 -3.71
CA VAL A 99 4.32 30.75 -4.69
C VAL A 99 4.98 30.76 -6.08
N ARG A 100 6.33 30.87 -6.13
CA ARG A 100 7.07 30.86 -7.40
C ARG A 100 6.87 29.55 -8.15
N ASN A 101 6.92 28.41 -7.45
CA ASN A 101 6.68 27.12 -8.07
C ASN A 101 5.21 26.96 -8.50
N ALA A 102 4.26 27.37 -7.66
CA ALA A 102 2.84 27.36 -8.05
C ALA A 102 2.60 28.21 -9.31
N THR A 103 3.21 29.40 -9.41
CA THR A 103 3.13 30.26 -10.60
C THR A 103 3.74 29.59 -11.83
N LYS A 104 4.92 28.96 -11.66
CA LYS A 104 5.57 28.21 -12.74
C LYS A 104 4.71 27.05 -13.25
N TYR A 105 4.08 26.30 -12.35
CA TYR A 105 3.18 25.20 -12.75
C TYR A 105 1.95 25.71 -13.48
N LEU A 106 1.37 26.82 -13.01
CA LEU A 106 0.26 27.48 -13.70
C LEU A 106 0.63 27.85 -15.15
N GLU A 107 1.80 28.48 -15.35
CA GLU A 107 2.30 28.87 -16.64
C GLU A 107 2.60 27.67 -17.54
N VAL A 108 3.35 26.71 -17.07
CA VAL A 108 3.80 25.57 -17.88
C VAL A 108 2.67 24.61 -18.25
N GLU A 109 1.71 24.42 -17.35
CA GLU A 109 0.68 23.40 -17.53
C GLU A 109 -0.63 23.93 -18.11
N LEU A 110 -0.95 25.22 -17.91
CA LEU A 110 -2.29 25.75 -18.19
C LEU A 110 -2.33 27.03 -19.05
N GLU A 111 -1.29 27.86 -19.07
CA GLU A 111 -1.40 29.25 -19.62
C GLU A 111 -1.85 29.30 -21.07
N ASP A 112 -1.36 28.45 -21.94
CA ASP A 112 -1.67 28.41 -23.36
C ASP A 112 -2.74 27.38 -23.75
N HIS A 113 -3.51 26.88 -22.78
CA HIS A 113 -4.47 25.83 -23.02
C HIS A 113 -5.91 26.23 -22.67
N SER A 114 -6.85 25.98 -23.57
CA SER A 114 -8.27 26.11 -23.26
C SER A 114 -8.71 25.01 -22.30
N PHE A 115 -9.84 25.21 -21.62
CA PHE A 115 -10.46 24.22 -20.76
C PHE A 115 -10.68 22.88 -21.50
N GLU A 116 -11.16 22.95 -22.74
CA GLU A 116 -11.40 21.75 -23.59
C GLU A 116 -10.10 21.02 -23.91
N GLN A 117 -9.01 21.76 -24.19
CA GLN A 117 -7.69 21.17 -24.45
C GLN A 117 -7.15 20.44 -23.21
N VAL A 118 -7.30 21.02 -22.02
CA VAL A 118 -6.91 20.37 -20.75
C VAL A 118 -7.75 19.13 -20.50
N CYS A 119 -9.07 19.21 -20.71
CA CYS A 119 -9.98 18.06 -20.58
C CYS A 119 -9.61 16.93 -21.56
N ASP A 120 -9.31 17.26 -22.80
CA ASP A 120 -8.93 16.28 -23.83
C ASP A 120 -7.56 15.66 -23.56
N ALA A 121 -6.60 16.44 -23.08
CA ALA A 121 -5.30 15.93 -22.67
C ALA A 121 -5.43 14.95 -21.48
N ALA A 122 -6.19 15.31 -20.46
CA ALA A 122 -6.47 14.45 -19.31
C ALA A 122 -7.18 13.16 -19.74
N ARG A 123 -8.21 13.27 -20.59
CA ARG A 123 -8.93 12.09 -21.13
C ARG A 123 -8.01 11.15 -21.92
N LYS A 124 -7.15 11.70 -22.78
CA LYS A 124 -6.16 10.91 -23.53
C LYS A 124 -5.15 10.21 -22.63
N LEU A 125 -4.68 10.92 -21.59
CA LEU A 125 -3.75 10.37 -20.61
C LEU A 125 -4.38 9.19 -19.84
N TRP A 126 -5.59 9.38 -19.30
CA TRP A 126 -6.29 8.34 -18.57
C TRP A 126 -6.66 7.15 -19.45
N ASN A 127 -7.15 7.39 -20.67
CA ASN A 127 -7.44 6.30 -21.61
C ASN A 127 -6.19 5.48 -21.95
N ARG A 128 -5.03 6.12 -22.10
CA ARG A 128 -3.75 5.41 -22.31
C ARG A 128 -3.34 4.61 -21.06
N THR A 129 -3.49 5.19 -19.88
CA THR A 129 -3.09 4.56 -18.60
C THR A 129 -3.99 3.37 -18.28
N LEU A 130 -5.31 3.55 -18.32
CA LEU A 130 -6.26 2.49 -18.01
C LEU A 130 -6.37 1.46 -19.12
N GLY A 131 -6.16 1.87 -20.38
CA GLY A 131 -6.15 1.01 -21.55
C GLY A 131 -4.96 0.05 -21.64
N LYS A 132 -4.04 0.07 -20.68
CA LYS A 132 -3.02 -1.00 -20.53
C LYS A 132 -3.64 -2.37 -20.29
N ILE A 133 -4.83 -2.43 -19.72
CA ILE A 133 -5.59 -3.67 -19.52
C ILE A 133 -6.88 -3.58 -20.34
N VAL A 134 -7.07 -4.50 -21.27
CA VAL A 134 -8.30 -4.64 -22.04
C VAL A 134 -8.81 -6.08 -21.95
N PHE A 135 -10.13 -6.24 -21.95
CA PHE A 135 -10.75 -7.57 -21.79
C PHE A 135 -12.12 -7.65 -22.45
N SER A 136 -12.55 -8.87 -22.74
CA SER A 136 -13.88 -9.23 -23.26
C SER A 136 -14.73 -9.95 -22.21
N GLY A 137 -15.97 -10.26 -22.51
CA GLY A 137 -16.84 -11.08 -21.66
C GLY A 137 -17.45 -10.37 -20.45
N ALA A 138 -17.26 -9.04 -20.30
CA ALA A 138 -17.78 -8.27 -19.16
C ALA A 138 -18.99 -7.42 -19.55
N ASN A 139 -19.97 -7.30 -18.65
CA ASN A 139 -21.05 -6.33 -18.77
C ASN A 139 -20.60 -4.90 -18.41
N LYS A 140 -21.49 -3.91 -18.55
CA LYS A 140 -21.19 -2.50 -18.32
C LYS A 140 -20.76 -2.22 -16.86
N GLU A 141 -21.45 -2.79 -15.88
CA GLU A 141 -21.18 -2.56 -14.46
C GLU A 141 -19.82 -3.15 -14.05
N GLN A 142 -19.52 -4.35 -14.53
CA GLN A 142 -18.21 -4.98 -14.32
C GLN A 142 -17.07 -4.17 -14.92
N ARG A 143 -17.27 -3.60 -16.13
CA ARG A 143 -16.26 -2.71 -16.75
C ARG A 143 -16.06 -1.43 -15.93
N GLN A 144 -17.14 -0.81 -15.48
CA GLN A 144 -17.06 0.38 -14.65
C GLN A 144 -16.32 0.10 -13.34
N LEU A 145 -16.70 -0.97 -12.63
CA LEU A 145 -16.03 -1.35 -11.38
C LEU A 145 -14.55 -1.62 -11.59
N PHE A 146 -14.19 -2.39 -12.62
CA PHE A 146 -12.79 -2.72 -12.91
C PHE A 146 -11.95 -1.46 -13.20
N TYR A 147 -12.42 -0.59 -14.10
CA TYR A 147 -11.64 0.60 -14.46
C TYR A 147 -11.65 1.67 -13.36
N THR A 148 -12.69 1.75 -12.54
CA THR A 148 -12.68 2.57 -11.32
C THR A 148 -11.63 2.06 -10.33
N SER A 149 -11.59 0.74 -10.10
CA SER A 149 -10.59 0.11 -9.23
C SER A 149 -9.16 0.33 -9.74
N LEU A 150 -8.95 0.18 -11.04
CA LEU A 150 -7.66 0.46 -11.66
C LEU A 150 -7.29 1.96 -11.57
N TYR A 151 -8.26 2.86 -11.76
CA TYR A 151 -8.06 4.31 -11.60
C TYR A 151 -7.59 4.66 -10.18
N HIS A 152 -8.25 4.14 -9.14
CA HIS A 152 -7.89 4.39 -7.75
C HIS A 152 -6.45 3.95 -7.43
N SER A 153 -5.97 2.89 -8.07
CA SER A 153 -4.58 2.41 -7.91
C SER A 153 -3.52 3.44 -8.36
N TYR A 154 -3.90 4.46 -9.13
CA TYR A 154 -3.01 5.51 -9.61
C TYR A 154 -3.14 6.86 -8.87
N VAL A 155 -4.08 7.01 -7.95
CA VAL A 155 -4.36 8.31 -7.32
C VAL A 155 -3.29 8.71 -6.32
N MET A 156 -2.78 7.79 -5.54
CA MET A 156 -1.75 8.01 -4.51
C MET A 156 -0.64 6.95 -4.61
N PRO A 157 0.60 7.26 -4.17
CA PRO A 157 1.13 8.56 -3.77
C PRO A 157 1.25 9.52 -4.96
N ARG A 158 1.45 10.80 -4.67
CA ARG A 158 1.59 11.84 -5.69
C ARG A 158 3.05 12.10 -6.02
N LEU A 159 3.37 12.15 -7.31
CA LEU A 159 4.69 12.54 -7.77
C LEU A 159 4.80 14.08 -7.75
N ARG A 160 5.67 14.59 -6.89
CA ARG A 160 5.94 16.02 -6.69
C ARG A 160 7.42 16.37 -6.90
N THR A 161 8.06 15.75 -7.87
CA THR A 161 9.47 16.01 -8.18
C THR A 161 9.70 17.49 -8.45
N GLY A 162 10.67 18.09 -7.76
CA GLY A 162 10.97 19.51 -7.81
C GLY A 162 10.10 20.39 -6.91
N ASP A 163 9.18 19.81 -6.15
CA ASP A 163 8.27 20.54 -5.23
C ASP A 163 8.37 20.03 -3.78
N ASN A 164 9.53 19.54 -3.40
CA ASN A 164 9.82 19.13 -2.02
C ASN A 164 10.16 20.37 -1.16
N PRO A 165 9.42 20.63 -0.08
CA PRO A 165 9.72 21.76 0.82
C PRO A 165 10.90 21.49 1.76
N GLY A 166 11.28 20.24 2.00
CA GLY A 166 12.30 19.84 2.99
C GLY A 166 13.73 20.03 2.49
N TRP A 167 14.00 19.62 1.25
CA TRP A 167 15.36 19.69 0.66
C TRP A 167 15.32 19.77 -0.86
N LYS A 168 16.43 20.24 -1.45
CA LYS A 168 16.60 20.25 -2.91
C LYS A 168 17.19 18.92 -3.37
N SER A 169 16.47 18.27 -4.28
CA SER A 169 16.90 17.04 -4.93
C SER A 169 16.40 16.97 -6.37
N ASN A 170 17.15 16.26 -7.21
CA ASN A 170 16.70 15.88 -8.56
C ASN A 170 16.09 14.48 -8.59
N GLU A 171 16.06 13.79 -7.43
CA GLU A 171 15.42 12.50 -7.30
C GLU A 171 13.88 12.64 -7.34
N PRO A 172 13.16 11.60 -7.74
CA PRO A 172 11.72 11.58 -7.63
C PRO A 172 11.29 11.87 -6.19
N HIS A 173 10.34 12.77 -6.03
CA HIS A 173 9.71 13.04 -4.74
C HIS A 173 8.27 12.57 -4.79
N LEU A 174 7.97 11.50 -4.06
CA LEU A 174 6.63 10.98 -3.90
C LEU A 174 6.12 11.32 -2.50
N ASP A 175 4.96 11.93 -2.44
CA ASP A 175 4.30 12.39 -1.22
C ASP A 175 2.90 11.78 -1.10
N ASP A 176 2.28 11.93 0.05
CA ASP A 176 0.98 11.35 0.38
C ASP A 176 1.01 9.81 0.48
N HIS A 177 2.03 9.27 1.15
CA HIS A 177 2.07 7.88 1.60
C HIS A 177 1.31 7.75 2.93
N TYR A 178 -0.02 7.63 2.86
CA TYR A 178 -0.84 7.47 4.07
C TYR A 178 -0.87 6.03 4.55
N CYS A 179 -1.05 5.11 3.61
CA CYS A 179 -1.42 3.73 3.85
C CYS A 179 -0.41 2.77 3.20
N VAL A 180 0.89 2.87 3.55
CA VAL A 180 1.87 1.90 3.04
C VAL A 180 1.60 0.52 3.60
N TRP A 181 1.10 0.41 4.84
CA TRP A 181 0.64 -0.81 5.46
C TRP A 181 -0.37 -1.60 4.61
N ASP A 182 -1.19 -0.90 3.82
CA ASP A 182 -2.20 -1.45 2.91
C ASP A 182 -1.65 -1.64 1.51
N THR A 183 -1.05 -0.57 0.96
CA THR A 183 -0.68 -0.49 -0.46
C THR A 183 0.44 -1.45 -0.87
N TRP A 184 1.33 -1.85 0.05
CA TRP A 184 2.40 -2.79 -0.27
C TRP A 184 1.86 -4.17 -0.68
N ARG A 185 0.66 -4.57 -0.20
CA ARG A 185 0.09 -5.89 -0.39
C ARG A 185 -0.43 -6.14 -1.81
N THR A 186 -0.92 -5.10 -2.46
CA THR A 186 -1.55 -5.22 -3.79
C THR A 186 -1.17 -4.10 -4.75
N LYS A 187 -1.31 -2.85 -4.34
CA LYS A 187 -1.11 -1.69 -5.21
C LYS A 187 0.32 -1.61 -5.76
N TYR A 188 1.34 -1.74 -4.91
CA TYR A 188 2.74 -1.72 -5.39
C TYR A 188 3.10 -2.91 -6.27
N PRO A 189 2.71 -4.16 -5.96
CA PRO A 189 2.83 -5.27 -6.91
C PRO A 189 2.14 -5.03 -8.25
N LEU A 190 0.98 -4.34 -8.28
CA LEU A 190 0.31 -3.97 -9.52
C LEU A 190 1.11 -2.93 -10.31
N MET A 191 1.65 -1.92 -9.63
CA MET A 191 2.54 -0.94 -10.27
C MET A 191 3.83 -1.58 -10.76
N THR A 192 4.41 -2.51 -10.02
CA THR A 192 5.59 -3.29 -10.45
C THR A 192 5.31 -4.04 -11.76
N LEU A 193 4.11 -4.56 -11.93
CA LEU A 193 3.71 -5.25 -13.16
C LEU A 193 3.43 -4.28 -14.32
N LEU A 194 2.66 -3.22 -14.09
CA LEU A 194 2.15 -2.31 -15.14
C LEU A 194 3.08 -1.14 -15.43
N ASN A 195 3.76 -0.62 -14.42
CA ASN A 195 4.55 0.61 -14.44
C ASN A 195 5.81 0.48 -13.56
N PRO A 196 6.75 -0.41 -13.88
CA PRO A 196 7.97 -0.60 -13.09
C PRO A 196 8.80 0.68 -12.92
N SER A 197 8.73 1.63 -13.85
CA SER A 197 9.37 2.95 -13.69
C SER A 197 8.80 3.76 -12.52
N PHE A 198 7.49 3.65 -12.25
CA PHE A 198 6.87 4.27 -11.09
C PHE A 198 7.34 3.61 -9.78
N THR A 199 7.45 2.28 -9.75
CA THR A 199 8.00 1.56 -8.60
C THR A 199 9.45 1.95 -8.37
N ALA A 200 10.26 2.06 -9.43
CA ALA A 200 11.64 2.52 -9.32
C ALA A 200 11.73 3.96 -8.80
N ALA A 201 10.85 4.85 -9.26
CA ALA A 201 10.77 6.23 -8.74
C ALA A 201 10.38 6.27 -7.26
N THR A 202 9.47 5.39 -6.84
CA THR A 202 9.09 5.24 -5.42
C THR A 202 10.28 4.82 -4.57
N VAL A 203 11.04 3.80 -4.99
CA VAL A 203 12.22 3.33 -4.24
C VAL A 203 13.31 4.41 -4.20
N ARG A 204 13.52 5.14 -5.31
CA ARG A 204 14.45 6.28 -5.33
C ARG A 204 14.02 7.39 -4.36
N SER A 205 12.72 7.65 -4.25
CA SER A 205 12.19 8.59 -3.28
C SER A 205 12.45 8.13 -1.84
N PHE A 206 12.31 6.84 -1.54
CA PHE A 206 12.66 6.26 -0.24
C PHE A 206 14.15 6.41 0.08
N ILE A 207 15.02 6.17 -0.89
CA ILE A 207 16.47 6.37 -0.75
C ILE A 207 16.78 7.84 -0.49
N ASP A 208 16.13 8.75 -1.20
CA ASP A 208 16.35 10.20 -1.07
C ASP A 208 15.90 10.71 0.31
N ARG A 209 14.72 10.27 0.78
CA ARG A 209 14.22 10.54 2.14
C ARG A 209 15.22 10.06 3.19
N TYR A 210 15.67 8.82 3.09
CA TYR A 210 16.65 8.25 4.02
C TYR A 210 17.96 9.04 4.05
N LYS A 211 18.46 9.48 2.90
CA LYS A 211 19.69 10.27 2.82
C LYS A 211 19.59 11.63 3.50
N HIS A 212 18.43 12.25 3.45
CA HIS A 212 18.23 13.59 3.99
C HIS A 212 17.73 13.57 5.45
N ASP A 213 16.80 12.70 5.78
CA ASP A 213 16.17 12.64 7.09
C ASP A 213 16.78 11.58 8.02
N GLY A 214 17.54 10.64 7.46
CA GLY A 214 18.04 9.46 8.17
C GLY A 214 16.95 8.45 8.49
N LEU A 215 15.75 8.68 7.97
CA LEU A 215 14.52 7.91 8.18
C LEU A 215 13.84 7.63 6.83
N CYS A 216 13.07 6.55 6.79
CA CYS A 216 12.09 6.30 5.73
C CYS A 216 10.96 5.49 6.35
N THR A 217 9.96 6.18 6.92
CA THR A 217 8.83 5.55 7.58
C THR A 217 7.74 5.13 6.60
N ALA A 218 6.83 4.27 7.02
CA ALA A 218 5.70 3.83 6.21
C ALA A 218 4.67 4.94 5.96
N THR A 219 4.65 5.97 6.78
CA THR A 219 3.76 7.14 6.59
C THR A 219 4.60 8.39 6.30
N TYR A 220 4.33 9.01 5.16
CA TYR A 220 4.99 10.24 4.72
C TYR A 220 3.97 11.14 4.05
N THR A 221 3.65 12.25 4.70
CA THR A 221 2.60 13.15 4.26
C THR A 221 2.99 14.61 4.44
N ALA A 222 2.59 15.45 3.50
CA ALA A 222 3.00 16.85 3.46
C ALA A 222 4.54 17.01 3.53
N SER A 223 5.25 16.08 2.89
CA SER A 223 6.73 16.00 2.87
C SER A 223 7.38 15.85 4.25
N MET A 224 6.71 15.18 5.17
CA MET A 224 7.21 14.93 6.53
C MET A 224 7.13 13.44 6.87
N GLU A 225 8.18 12.92 7.50
CA GLU A 225 8.19 11.58 8.07
C GLU A 225 7.27 11.50 9.29
N TRP A 226 6.60 10.39 9.43
CA TRP A 226 5.68 10.14 10.53
C TRP A 226 6.08 8.85 11.27
N PRO A 227 6.42 8.92 12.58
CA PRO A 227 6.95 7.76 13.30
C PRO A 227 5.87 6.76 13.71
N GLU A 228 4.62 7.19 13.78
CA GLU A 228 3.50 6.31 14.13
C GLU A 228 3.02 5.63 12.86
N ASN A 229 3.33 4.37 12.71
CA ASN A 229 2.85 3.53 11.61
C ASN A 229 1.52 2.90 12.00
N GLN A 230 0.74 2.48 11.01
CA GLN A 230 -0.50 1.74 11.21
C GLN A 230 -0.20 0.42 11.97
N GLY A 231 -0.10 -0.71 11.32
CA GLY A 231 0.20 -1.99 11.95
C GLY A 231 1.63 -2.49 11.74
N GLY A 232 2.44 -1.83 10.92
CA GLY A 232 3.78 -2.28 10.52
C GLY A 232 4.68 -1.19 9.94
N ASP A 233 5.84 -1.60 9.42
CA ASP A 233 6.88 -0.73 8.83
C ASP A 233 7.22 -1.26 7.43
N ASP A 234 6.33 -1.05 6.48
CA ASP A 234 6.18 -1.86 5.27
C ASP A 234 6.89 -1.33 4.02
N VAL A 235 7.68 -0.27 4.14
CA VAL A 235 8.55 0.22 3.07
C VAL A 235 9.48 -0.90 2.58
N ASP A 236 9.96 -1.75 3.49
CA ASP A 236 10.84 -2.87 3.19
C ASP A 236 10.20 -3.88 2.24
N ASN A 237 8.90 -4.12 2.38
CA ASN A 237 8.16 -5.06 1.53
C ASN A 237 8.05 -4.54 0.10
N ILE A 238 7.87 -3.23 -0.09
CA ILE A 238 7.86 -2.59 -1.42
C ILE A 238 9.23 -2.71 -2.09
N ILE A 239 10.30 -2.43 -1.35
CA ILE A 239 11.67 -2.53 -1.87
C ILE A 239 12.00 -3.98 -2.22
N ALA A 240 11.65 -4.93 -1.34
CA ALA A 240 11.87 -6.35 -1.59
C ALA A 240 11.11 -6.84 -2.83
N ASP A 241 9.84 -6.46 -2.97
CA ASP A 241 9.02 -6.80 -4.16
C ASP A 241 9.69 -6.29 -5.44
N ALA A 242 10.14 -5.03 -5.44
CA ALA A 242 10.81 -4.43 -6.58
C ALA A 242 12.13 -5.13 -6.94
N ILE A 243 12.99 -5.42 -5.95
CA ILE A 243 14.28 -6.10 -6.17
C ILE A 243 14.05 -7.52 -6.68
N LEU A 244 13.20 -8.30 -6.01
CA LEU A 244 12.95 -9.71 -6.33
C LEU A 244 12.28 -9.89 -7.69
N LYS A 245 11.51 -8.91 -8.16
CA LYS A 245 10.90 -8.86 -9.48
C LYS A 245 11.80 -8.17 -10.54
N GLY A 246 13.04 -7.85 -10.19
CA GLY A 246 14.04 -7.35 -11.13
C GLY A 246 13.80 -5.95 -11.67
N VAL A 247 13.04 -5.11 -10.97
CA VAL A 247 12.78 -3.71 -11.36
C VAL A 247 14.11 -2.95 -11.44
N LYS A 248 14.35 -2.29 -12.58
CA LYS A 248 15.54 -1.48 -12.84
C LYS A 248 15.27 0.01 -12.60
N GLY A 249 16.34 0.82 -12.53
CA GLY A 249 16.22 2.27 -12.44
C GLY A 249 16.42 2.84 -11.03
N PHE A 250 16.89 2.03 -10.09
CA PHE A 250 17.37 2.45 -8.78
C PHE A 250 18.58 1.60 -8.33
N ASP A 251 19.30 2.09 -7.35
CA ASP A 251 20.47 1.40 -6.78
C ASP A 251 20.02 0.41 -5.71
N TYR A 252 20.18 -0.89 -5.98
CA TYR A 252 19.77 -1.98 -5.07
C TYR A 252 20.51 -1.94 -3.73
N LYS A 253 21.81 -1.54 -3.76
CA LYS A 253 22.59 -1.45 -2.54
C LYS A 253 22.09 -0.33 -1.63
N GLN A 254 21.82 0.86 -2.20
CA GLN A 254 21.26 1.97 -1.43
C GLN A 254 19.83 1.65 -0.93
N ALA A 255 19.04 0.96 -1.73
CA ALA A 255 17.71 0.50 -1.30
C ALA A 255 17.81 -0.50 -0.14
N TYR A 256 18.79 -1.41 -0.20
CA TYR A 256 19.06 -2.33 0.92
C TYR A 256 19.49 -1.60 2.19
N GLU A 257 20.28 -0.51 2.09
CA GLU A 257 20.64 0.29 3.26
C GLU A 257 19.41 0.91 3.96
N VAL A 258 18.40 1.34 3.21
CA VAL A 258 17.12 1.79 3.79
C VAL A 258 16.47 0.65 4.59
N MET A 259 16.31 -0.52 3.97
CA MET A 259 15.70 -1.70 4.62
C MET A 259 16.49 -2.13 5.86
N LYS A 260 17.80 -2.17 5.77
CA LYS A 260 18.70 -2.53 6.88
C LYS A 260 18.56 -1.55 8.04
N ASN A 261 18.50 -0.24 7.75
CA ASN A 261 18.28 0.77 8.77
C ASN A 261 16.92 0.58 9.45
N ASN A 262 15.84 0.38 8.71
CA ASN A 262 14.53 0.12 9.27
C ASN A 262 14.56 -1.10 10.21
N ALA A 263 15.14 -2.20 9.76
CA ALA A 263 15.22 -3.44 10.54
C ALA A 263 16.03 -3.29 11.83
N LEU A 264 17.15 -2.55 11.79
CA LEU A 264 18.12 -2.52 12.89
C LEU A 264 17.97 -1.30 13.82
N THR A 265 17.33 -0.22 13.36
CA THR A 265 17.27 1.03 14.13
C THR A 265 15.85 1.58 14.33
N GLN A 266 14.96 1.47 13.36
CA GLN A 266 13.66 2.16 13.39
C GLN A 266 12.55 1.37 14.09
N ARG A 267 12.49 0.06 13.87
CA ARG A 267 11.46 -0.79 14.50
C ARG A 267 11.50 -0.69 16.01
N ASP A 268 10.37 -0.97 16.64
CA ASP A 268 10.24 -0.97 18.11
C ASP A 268 11.43 -1.65 18.78
N SER A 269 12.01 -0.99 19.79
CA SER A 269 13.24 -1.45 20.45
C SER A 269 13.06 -2.78 21.19
N THR A 270 11.85 -3.06 21.69
CA THR A 270 11.53 -4.33 22.34
C THR A 270 11.44 -5.44 21.33
N TYR A 271 10.81 -5.20 20.17
CA TYR A 271 10.82 -6.14 19.07
C TYR A 271 12.24 -6.43 18.58
N ARG A 272 13.06 -5.40 18.35
CA ARG A 272 14.45 -5.57 17.92
C ARG A 272 15.28 -6.45 18.87
N ARG A 273 14.99 -6.39 20.15
CA ARG A 273 15.67 -7.15 21.19
C ARG A 273 15.12 -8.56 21.39
N LEU A 274 13.79 -8.73 21.38
CA LEU A 274 13.13 -9.99 21.72
C LEU A 274 12.64 -10.77 20.49
N GLY A 275 12.50 -10.13 19.34
CA GLY A 275 11.87 -10.70 18.14
C GLY A 275 10.34 -10.74 18.23
N TRP A 276 9.75 -10.15 19.27
CA TRP A 276 8.31 -10.02 19.47
C TRP A 276 8.01 -8.91 20.48
N ILE A 277 6.76 -8.48 20.56
CA ILE A 277 6.33 -7.39 21.46
C ILE A 277 5.39 -7.97 22.52
N PRO A 278 5.79 -7.99 23.81
CA PRO A 278 4.90 -8.37 24.90
C PRO A 278 3.64 -7.51 24.97
N GLY A 279 2.49 -8.14 25.27
CA GLY A 279 1.20 -7.47 25.27
C GLY A 279 1.08 -6.30 26.26
N GLU A 280 1.83 -6.35 27.36
CA GLU A 280 1.88 -5.26 28.33
C GLU A 280 2.80 -4.09 27.93
N HIS A 281 3.61 -4.27 26.90
CA HIS A 281 4.60 -3.26 26.49
C HIS A 281 4.02 -2.20 25.55
N LYS A 282 3.19 -2.63 24.61
CA LYS A 282 2.66 -1.75 23.55
C LYS A 282 1.29 -2.24 23.09
N MET A 283 0.40 -1.30 22.81
CA MET A 283 -0.84 -1.59 22.09
C MET A 283 -0.53 -2.16 20.70
N MET A 284 -1.44 -2.93 20.16
CA MET A 284 -1.31 -3.60 18.84
C MET A 284 -0.09 -4.53 18.75
N SER A 285 0.35 -5.07 19.89
CA SER A 285 1.57 -5.88 20.01
C SER A 285 1.57 -7.11 19.10
N CYS A 286 0.41 -7.75 18.90
CA CYS A 286 0.26 -8.90 18.01
C CYS A 286 0.46 -8.48 16.55
N SER A 287 -0.23 -7.43 16.10
CA SER A 287 -0.11 -6.91 14.73
C SER A 287 1.32 -6.50 14.41
N TYR A 288 1.92 -5.66 15.23
CA TYR A 288 3.32 -5.25 15.02
C TYR A 288 4.30 -6.43 15.00
N THR A 289 4.10 -7.42 15.85
CA THR A 289 4.98 -8.60 15.86
C THR A 289 4.90 -9.36 14.54
N LEU A 290 3.70 -9.56 14.01
CA LEU A 290 3.49 -10.29 12.74
C LEU A 290 4.03 -9.50 11.55
N GLU A 291 3.73 -8.22 11.45
CA GLU A 291 4.19 -7.35 10.36
C GLU A 291 5.72 -7.23 10.37
N TYR A 292 6.31 -6.92 11.53
CA TYR A 292 7.77 -6.85 11.65
C TYR A 292 8.46 -8.18 11.37
N ALA A 293 7.83 -9.30 11.71
CA ALA A 293 8.38 -10.62 11.39
C ALA A 293 8.42 -10.85 9.87
N TYR A 294 7.38 -10.43 9.14
CA TYR A 294 7.39 -10.50 7.69
C TYR A 294 8.39 -9.53 7.07
N ASN A 295 8.45 -8.30 7.57
CA ASN A 295 9.41 -7.30 7.11
C ASN A 295 10.87 -7.80 7.31
N ASP A 296 11.18 -8.38 8.47
CA ASP A 296 12.49 -8.98 8.75
C ASP A 296 12.84 -10.12 7.78
N ASP A 297 11.87 -10.96 7.46
CA ASP A 297 12.04 -12.02 6.48
C ASP A 297 12.39 -11.45 5.09
N ARG A 298 11.72 -10.37 4.67
CA ARG A 298 12.02 -9.71 3.39
C ARG A 298 13.40 -9.06 3.39
N VAL A 299 13.77 -8.36 4.46
CA VAL A 299 15.12 -7.80 4.59
C VAL A 299 16.18 -8.89 4.59
N ALA A 300 15.94 -10.01 5.28
CA ALA A 300 16.86 -11.15 5.30
C ALA A 300 17.14 -11.73 3.90
N VAL A 301 16.09 -11.85 3.08
CA VAL A 301 16.21 -12.33 1.69
C VAL A 301 17.09 -11.38 0.87
N ILE A 302 16.90 -10.07 0.99
CA ILE A 302 17.70 -9.09 0.26
C ILE A 302 19.13 -9.03 0.82
N ALA A 303 19.30 -9.10 2.14
CA ALA A 303 20.63 -9.18 2.78
C ALA A 303 21.47 -10.34 2.22
N GLU A 304 20.86 -11.52 2.09
CA GLU A 304 21.50 -12.69 1.49
C GLU A 304 21.93 -12.43 0.04
N MET A 305 21.05 -11.80 -0.76
CA MET A 305 21.37 -11.41 -2.15
C MET A 305 22.52 -10.39 -2.22
N MET A 306 22.66 -9.51 -1.22
CA MET A 306 23.72 -8.51 -1.12
C MET A 306 25.03 -9.05 -0.52
N GLY A 307 25.04 -10.32 -0.08
CA GLY A 307 26.18 -10.96 0.56
C GLY A 307 26.37 -10.58 2.04
N ASP A 308 25.40 -9.92 2.66
CA ASP A 308 25.39 -9.59 4.09
C ASP A 308 24.84 -10.75 4.91
N THR A 309 25.64 -11.81 5.03
CA THR A 309 25.24 -13.08 5.66
C THR A 309 24.87 -12.90 7.12
N GLU A 310 25.59 -12.06 7.87
CA GLU A 310 25.32 -11.83 9.29
C GLU A 310 23.92 -11.22 9.52
N THR A 311 23.61 -10.16 8.79
CA THR A 311 22.28 -9.55 8.83
C THR A 311 21.21 -10.54 8.38
N ALA A 312 21.46 -11.30 7.32
CA ALA A 312 20.53 -12.28 6.80
C ALA A 312 20.18 -13.37 7.83
N GLU A 313 21.18 -13.96 8.46
CA GLU A 313 20.97 -15.03 9.47
C GLU A 313 20.24 -14.51 10.70
N MET A 314 20.64 -13.33 11.19
CA MET A 314 20.02 -12.71 12.35
C MET A 314 18.55 -12.40 12.08
N LEU A 315 18.22 -11.78 10.94
CA LEU A 315 16.84 -11.42 10.60
C LEU A 315 15.99 -12.64 10.24
N LYS A 316 16.53 -13.66 9.60
CA LYS A 316 15.84 -14.97 9.42
C LYS A 316 15.40 -15.54 10.75
N LYS A 317 16.28 -15.53 11.75
CA LYS A 317 15.95 -16.01 13.09
C LYS A 317 14.91 -15.14 13.77
N ARG A 318 15.06 -13.81 13.69
CA ARG A 318 14.12 -12.85 14.31
C ARG A 318 12.74 -12.88 13.64
N SER A 319 12.66 -13.13 12.35
CA SER A 319 11.39 -13.29 11.62
C SER A 319 10.51 -14.45 12.11
N LEU A 320 11.08 -15.39 12.85
CA LEU A 320 10.33 -16.46 13.54
C LEU A 320 9.68 -16.00 14.85
N GLY A 321 9.92 -14.78 15.26
CA GLY A 321 9.43 -14.22 16.53
C GLY A 321 7.91 -14.23 16.67
N TRP A 322 7.17 -14.25 15.56
CA TRP A 322 5.71 -14.40 15.56
C TRP A 322 5.23 -15.66 16.30
N MET A 323 6.05 -16.72 16.34
CA MET A 323 5.70 -17.95 17.05
C MET A 323 5.58 -17.75 18.57
N ASN A 324 6.22 -16.71 19.13
CA ASN A 324 6.03 -16.34 20.54
C ASN A 324 4.61 -15.86 20.85
N MET A 325 3.91 -15.38 19.84
CA MET A 325 2.52 -14.95 19.95
C MET A 325 1.53 -16.05 19.54
N PHE A 326 1.98 -17.18 19.04
CA PHE A 326 1.13 -18.32 18.69
C PHE A 326 0.82 -19.15 19.93
N ASN A 327 -0.42 -19.10 20.38
CA ASN A 327 -0.92 -19.92 21.50
C ASN A 327 -1.55 -21.22 20.97
N PRO A 328 -0.89 -22.36 21.10
CA PRO A 328 -1.39 -23.64 20.57
C PRO A 328 -2.64 -24.14 21.28
N ASP A 329 -2.89 -23.70 22.51
CA ASP A 329 -4.01 -24.16 23.34
C ASP A 329 -5.23 -23.22 23.25
N LEU A 330 -5.07 -22.01 22.70
CA LEU A 330 -6.20 -21.10 22.50
C LEU A 330 -7.15 -21.69 21.47
N GLU A 331 -8.39 -21.86 21.89
CA GLU A 331 -9.43 -22.50 21.08
C GLU A 331 -10.55 -21.52 20.74
N SER A 332 -11.08 -21.63 19.54
CA SER A 332 -12.29 -20.94 19.10
C SER A 332 -13.06 -21.81 18.13
N VAL A 333 -14.32 -22.05 18.42
CA VAL A 333 -15.29 -22.86 17.61
C VAL A 333 -14.73 -24.20 17.11
N GLY A 334 -13.99 -24.88 17.98
CA GLY A 334 -13.42 -26.22 17.71
C GLY A 334 -12.05 -26.21 17.02
N PHE A 335 -11.50 -25.05 16.67
CA PHE A 335 -10.13 -24.92 16.13
C PHE A 335 -9.18 -24.43 17.20
N LYS A 336 -7.95 -24.95 17.18
CA LYS A 336 -6.85 -24.57 18.10
C LYS A 336 -5.72 -23.86 17.36
N GLY A 337 -4.92 -23.12 18.13
CA GLY A 337 -3.74 -22.44 17.62
C GLY A 337 -4.06 -21.09 17.02
N PHE A 338 -4.03 -20.05 17.84
CA PHE A 338 -4.31 -18.69 17.45
C PHE A 338 -3.21 -17.74 17.92
N ILE A 339 -3.00 -16.64 17.20
CA ILE A 339 -2.18 -15.54 17.69
C ILE A 339 -2.89 -14.89 18.88
N ALA A 340 -2.17 -14.74 19.97
CA ALA A 340 -2.65 -14.16 21.21
C ALA A 340 -1.58 -13.30 21.88
N PRO A 341 -1.97 -12.24 22.60
CA PRO A 341 -1.02 -11.45 23.36
C PRO A 341 -0.42 -12.29 24.49
N ARG A 342 0.89 -12.14 24.67
CA ARG A 342 1.67 -12.83 25.68
C ARG A 342 2.48 -11.84 26.49
N LYS A 343 2.56 -12.02 27.79
CA LYS A 343 3.42 -11.24 28.67
C LYS A 343 4.88 -11.65 28.54
N LYS A 344 5.79 -10.76 28.89
CA LYS A 344 7.24 -11.04 28.86
C LYS A 344 7.63 -12.25 29.74
N ASN A 345 6.91 -12.47 30.84
CA ASN A 345 7.11 -13.64 31.71
C ASN A 345 6.62 -14.96 31.15
N GLY A 346 6.00 -14.95 29.95
CA GLY A 346 5.49 -16.12 29.26
C GLY A 346 4.01 -16.41 29.48
N GLU A 347 3.32 -15.70 30.36
CA GLU A 347 1.88 -15.86 30.58
C GLU A 347 1.06 -15.34 29.41
N TRP A 348 0.01 -16.07 29.03
CA TRP A 348 -0.93 -15.63 28.02
C TRP A 348 -1.93 -14.63 28.61
N ILE A 349 -2.22 -13.59 27.85
CA ILE A 349 -3.32 -12.67 28.16
C ILE A 349 -4.57 -13.25 27.50
N SER A 350 -5.64 -13.38 28.27
CA SER A 350 -6.89 -13.95 27.79
C SER A 350 -7.59 -13.02 26.81
N ILE A 351 -7.99 -13.57 25.66
CA ILE A 351 -8.76 -12.87 24.62
C ILE A 351 -9.86 -13.78 24.08
N ASP A 352 -10.91 -13.21 23.48
CA ASP A 352 -11.80 -13.94 22.56
C ASP A 352 -11.24 -13.80 21.14
N PRO A 353 -10.83 -14.89 20.45
CA PRO A 353 -10.28 -14.80 19.10
C PRO A 353 -11.23 -14.19 18.06
N LYS A 354 -12.53 -14.21 18.30
CA LYS A 354 -13.55 -13.65 17.42
C LYS A 354 -13.73 -12.15 17.59
N TYR A 355 -13.22 -11.60 18.67
CA TYR A 355 -13.41 -10.18 18.96
C TYR A 355 -12.71 -9.33 17.89
N LYS A 356 -13.52 -8.62 17.12
CA LYS A 356 -13.04 -7.69 16.09
C LYS A 356 -12.86 -6.32 16.70
N TRP A 357 -11.66 -5.82 16.64
CA TRP A 357 -11.32 -4.47 17.09
C TRP A 357 -11.49 -3.47 15.97
N GLY A 358 -12.27 -2.45 16.24
CA GLY A 358 -12.44 -1.31 15.34
C GLY A 358 -11.56 -0.12 15.69
N SER A 359 -10.52 -0.29 16.50
CA SER A 359 -9.69 0.84 16.93
C SER A 359 -8.30 0.43 17.41
N TRP A 360 -7.46 1.40 17.64
CA TRP A 360 -6.03 1.33 17.91
C TRP A 360 -5.69 1.13 19.39
N VAL A 361 -6.53 0.41 20.14
CA VAL A 361 -6.47 0.40 21.62
C VAL A 361 -6.17 -0.95 22.23
N ASP A 362 -5.98 -1.99 21.43
CA ASP A 362 -5.75 -3.34 21.94
C ASP A 362 -4.56 -4.03 21.25
N TYR A 363 -4.60 -5.34 21.18
CA TYR A 363 -3.50 -6.20 20.71
C TYR A 363 -3.45 -6.37 19.19
N PHE A 364 -4.56 -6.09 18.51
CA PHE A 364 -4.69 -6.18 17.06
C PHE A 364 -5.10 -4.83 16.47
N TYR A 365 -4.40 -4.40 15.45
CA TYR A 365 -4.75 -3.20 14.69
C TYR A 365 -5.90 -3.55 13.74
N GLU A 366 -7.05 -2.92 13.94
CA GLU A 366 -8.23 -3.05 13.07
C GLU A 366 -8.55 -4.49 12.64
N GLY A 367 -8.56 -5.43 13.57
CA GLY A 367 -8.77 -6.82 13.26
C GLY A 367 -8.97 -7.73 14.45
N SER A 368 -9.05 -9.01 14.21
CA SER A 368 -9.24 -10.06 15.19
C SER A 368 -8.10 -11.06 15.18
N SER A 369 -8.02 -11.89 16.22
CA SER A 369 -7.10 -13.02 16.21
C SER A 369 -7.42 -14.02 15.10
N TRP A 370 -8.70 -14.15 14.67
CA TRP A 370 -9.07 -15.00 13.54
C TRP A 370 -8.37 -14.56 12.25
N THR A 371 -8.36 -13.25 11.94
CA THR A 371 -7.71 -12.70 10.74
C THR A 371 -6.19 -12.75 10.87
N TYR A 372 -5.65 -12.19 11.97
CA TYR A 372 -4.20 -12.07 12.14
C TYR A 372 -3.47 -13.39 12.34
N SER A 373 -4.14 -14.44 12.84
CA SER A 373 -3.54 -15.78 12.91
C SER A 373 -3.24 -16.40 11.54
N LEU A 374 -3.73 -15.79 10.47
CA LEU A 374 -3.48 -16.21 9.09
C LEU A 374 -2.41 -15.35 8.40
N PHE A 375 -1.88 -14.32 9.08
CA PHE A 375 -0.93 -13.39 8.47
C PHE A 375 0.53 -13.78 8.76
N VAL A 376 1.03 -14.78 8.07
CA VAL A 376 2.45 -15.20 8.03
C VAL A 376 2.87 -15.53 6.58
N PRO A 377 2.89 -14.54 5.66
CA PRO A 377 2.94 -14.79 4.21
C PRO A 377 4.18 -15.53 3.71
N SER A 378 5.28 -15.52 4.44
CA SER A 378 6.48 -16.27 4.08
C SER A 378 6.52 -17.69 4.67
N GLN A 379 5.60 -18.04 5.59
CA GLN A 379 5.67 -19.27 6.39
C GLN A 379 4.33 -19.99 6.54
N PHE A 380 3.46 -19.93 5.54
CA PHE A 380 2.16 -20.61 5.57
C PHE A 380 2.27 -22.11 5.83
N GLY A 381 3.25 -22.80 5.24
CA GLY A 381 3.44 -24.23 5.50
C GLY A 381 3.75 -24.53 6.96
N LYS A 382 4.54 -23.67 7.64
CA LYS A 382 4.80 -23.79 9.08
C LYS A 382 3.53 -23.55 9.88
N LEU A 383 2.78 -22.50 9.61
CA LEU A 383 1.51 -22.21 10.27
C LEU A 383 0.52 -23.39 10.12
N ILE A 384 0.39 -23.92 8.91
CA ILE A 384 -0.49 -25.05 8.60
C ILE A 384 -0.12 -26.28 9.47
N ARG A 385 1.17 -26.61 9.57
CA ARG A 385 1.63 -27.71 10.45
C ARG A 385 1.32 -27.46 11.92
N MET A 386 1.52 -26.22 12.39
CA MET A 386 1.24 -25.84 13.78
C MET A 386 -0.27 -25.88 14.11
N CYS A 387 -1.12 -25.66 13.13
CA CYS A 387 -2.59 -25.72 13.26
C CYS A 387 -3.17 -27.13 13.06
N GLY A 388 -2.35 -28.18 12.91
CA GLY A 388 -2.84 -29.55 12.77
C GLY A 388 -2.83 -30.11 11.35
N GLY A 389 -2.27 -29.40 10.37
CA GLY A 389 -2.08 -29.85 9.00
C GLY A 389 -3.06 -29.25 7.99
N LYS A 390 -2.91 -29.68 6.73
CA LYS A 390 -3.59 -29.08 5.58
C LYS A 390 -5.12 -29.19 5.65
N GLU A 391 -5.63 -30.34 6.05
CA GLU A 391 -7.09 -30.58 6.15
C GLU A 391 -7.72 -29.70 7.25
N VAL A 392 -7.11 -29.67 8.44
CA VAL A 392 -7.57 -28.86 9.57
C VAL A 392 -7.54 -27.37 9.21
N MET A 393 -6.48 -26.92 8.55
CA MET A 393 -6.38 -25.52 8.10
C MET A 393 -7.43 -25.19 7.03
N ALA A 394 -7.66 -26.08 6.07
CA ALA A 394 -8.69 -25.87 5.05
C ALA A 394 -10.09 -25.79 5.67
N ASP A 395 -10.40 -26.64 6.63
CA ASP A 395 -11.68 -26.59 7.35
C ASP A 395 -11.82 -25.33 8.21
N ARG A 396 -10.74 -24.91 8.89
CA ARG A 396 -10.71 -23.65 9.63
C ARG A 396 -10.97 -22.45 8.72
N LEU A 397 -10.32 -22.39 7.56
CA LEU A 397 -10.52 -21.31 6.59
C LEU A 397 -11.95 -21.30 6.06
N ARG A 398 -12.52 -22.47 5.70
CA ARG A 398 -13.91 -22.59 5.27
C ARG A 398 -14.86 -22.05 6.34
N HIS A 399 -14.71 -22.56 7.58
CA HIS A 399 -15.52 -22.10 8.69
C HIS A 399 -15.40 -20.59 8.92
N GLY A 400 -14.16 -20.06 8.83
CA GLY A 400 -13.88 -18.64 9.02
C GLY A 400 -14.56 -17.75 7.98
N PHE A 401 -14.52 -18.12 6.70
CA PHE A 401 -15.18 -17.37 5.62
C PHE A 401 -16.71 -17.53 5.65
N ASP A 402 -17.21 -18.74 5.92
CA ASP A 402 -18.66 -19.02 5.94
C ASP A 402 -19.38 -18.36 7.13
N ASN A 403 -18.65 -17.94 8.16
CA ASN A 403 -19.18 -17.32 9.38
C ASN A 403 -18.64 -15.91 9.66
N ASP A 404 -18.08 -15.23 8.65
CA ASP A 404 -17.55 -13.86 8.74
C ASP A 404 -16.52 -13.64 9.87
N LEU A 405 -15.72 -14.67 10.20
CA LEU A 405 -14.66 -14.59 11.20
C LEU A 405 -13.32 -14.12 10.62
N ILE A 406 -13.13 -14.29 9.31
CA ILE A 406 -11.96 -13.80 8.57
C ILE A 406 -12.37 -12.50 7.88
N ASP A 407 -11.77 -11.42 8.30
CA ASP A 407 -12.08 -10.10 7.78
C ASP A 407 -11.28 -9.80 6.50
N LEU A 408 -12.00 -9.48 5.42
CA LEU A 408 -11.45 -9.04 4.14
C LEU A 408 -11.74 -7.55 3.87
N SER A 409 -12.42 -6.91 4.78
CA SER A 409 -12.57 -5.46 4.75
C SER A 409 -11.31 -4.74 5.22
N ASN A 410 -10.32 -5.50 5.74
CA ASN A 410 -9.02 -4.96 6.11
C ASN A 410 -7.88 -5.81 5.54
N GLU A 411 -6.79 -5.19 5.19
CA GLU A 411 -5.75 -5.69 4.29
C GLU A 411 -4.95 -6.90 4.80
N PRO A 412 -4.74 -7.14 6.11
CA PRO A 412 -4.15 -8.40 6.56
C PRO A 412 -4.93 -9.64 6.11
N GLY A 413 -6.24 -9.48 5.88
CA GLY A 413 -7.11 -10.53 5.35
C GLY A 413 -6.90 -10.84 3.87
N PHE A 414 -6.31 -9.94 3.09
CA PHE A 414 -6.20 -10.06 1.62
C PHE A 414 -5.58 -11.35 1.12
N VAL A 415 -4.61 -11.87 1.84
CA VAL A 415 -3.88 -13.09 1.48
C VAL A 415 -4.57 -14.36 1.99
N SER A 416 -5.51 -14.25 2.92
CA SER A 416 -6.14 -15.40 3.59
C SER A 416 -6.81 -16.40 2.63
N PRO A 417 -7.54 -15.97 1.56
CA PRO A 417 -8.15 -16.92 0.63
C PRO A 417 -7.13 -17.77 -0.14
N PHE A 418 -5.87 -17.34 -0.21
CA PHE A 418 -4.83 -18.02 -0.97
C PHE A 418 -4.10 -19.08 -0.14
N ILE A 419 -4.31 -19.12 1.17
CA ILE A 419 -3.78 -20.17 2.05
C ILE A 419 -4.35 -21.55 1.68
N PHE A 420 -5.54 -21.62 1.10
CA PHE A 420 -6.07 -22.86 0.55
C PHE A 420 -5.14 -23.50 -0.49
N SER A 421 -4.44 -22.69 -1.30
CA SER A 421 -3.46 -23.21 -2.25
C SER A 421 -2.31 -23.93 -1.54
N HIS A 422 -1.87 -23.45 -0.38
CA HIS A 422 -0.88 -24.14 0.47
C HIS A 422 -1.43 -25.40 1.15
N CYS A 423 -2.74 -25.54 1.22
CA CYS A 423 -3.43 -26.76 1.65
C CYS A 423 -3.71 -27.73 0.49
N ASP A 424 -3.15 -27.50 -0.70
CA ASP A 424 -3.42 -28.22 -1.95
C ASP A 424 -4.90 -28.16 -2.40
N ARG A 425 -5.61 -27.06 -2.03
CA ARG A 425 -7.01 -26.82 -2.33
C ARG A 425 -7.21 -25.47 -3.08
N PRO A 426 -6.57 -25.26 -4.25
CA PRO A 426 -6.75 -24.04 -5.04
C PRO A 426 -8.19 -23.85 -5.55
N ASP A 427 -8.98 -24.92 -5.61
CA ASP A 427 -10.41 -24.87 -5.88
C ASP A 427 -11.17 -24.06 -4.82
N LEU A 428 -10.81 -24.20 -3.55
CA LEU A 428 -11.39 -23.39 -2.48
C LEU A 428 -10.93 -21.92 -2.55
N SER A 429 -9.66 -21.67 -2.88
CA SER A 429 -9.22 -20.28 -3.21
C SER A 429 -10.09 -19.67 -4.29
N ALA A 430 -10.32 -20.38 -5.38
CA ALA A 430 -11.17 -19.94 -6.49
C ALA A 430 -12.62 -19.66 -6.04
N HIS A 431 -13.18 -20.55 -5.22
CA HIS A 431 -14.54 -20.43 -4.69
C HIS A 431 -14.69 -19.15 -3.86
N TYR A 432 -13.85 -18.96 -2.84
CA TYR A 432 -13.97 -17.84 -1.92
C TYR A 432 -13.62 -16.50 -2.57
N VAL A 433 -12.57 -16.43 -3.38
CA VAL A 433 -12.23 -15.21 -4.13
C VAL A 433 -13.37 -14.79 -5.07
N ASN A 434 -14.01 -15.74 -5.76
CA ASN A 434 -15.15 -15.42 -6.61
C ASN A 434 -16.35 -14.90 -5.81
N ASN A 435 -16.63 -15.49 -4.63
CA ASN A 435 -17.69 -15.03 -3.75
C ASN A 435 -17.41 -13.62 -3.20
N ILE A 436 -16.17 -13.35 -2.78
CA ILE A 436 -15.73 -12.04 -2.30
C ILE A 436 -15.93 -10.99 -3.40
N ARG A 437 -15.42 -11.23 -4.62
CA ARG A 437 -15.60 -10.31 -5.75
C ARG A 437 -17.05 -9.98 -6.03
N LYS A 438 -17.95 -10.98 -5.93
CA LYS A 438 -19.37 -10.82 -6.26
C LYS A 438 -20.17 -10.13 -5.17
N ASN A 439 -19.84 -10.40 -3.90
CA ASN A 439 -20.67 -10.01 -2.78
C ASN A 439 -20.17 -8.76 -2.06
N MET A 440 -18.86 -8.51 -2.08
CA MET A 440 -18.24 -7.40 -1.34
C MET A 440 -17.84 -6.22 -2.23
N PHE A 441 -17.79 -6.40 -3.56
CA PHE A 441 -17.43 -5.33 -4.50
C PHE A 441 -18.60 -5.06 -5.45
N SER A 442 -18.98 -3.81 -5.58
CA SER A 442 -20.05 -3.42 -6.51
C SER A 442 -19.89 -1.99 -7.01
N GLN A 443 -20.45 -1.70 -8.18
CA GLN A 443 -20.45 -0.35 -8.74
C GLN A 443 -21.23 0.66 -7.88
N LYS A 444 -22.26 0.21 -7.17
CA LYS A 444 -23.09 1.09 -6.31
C LYS A 444 -22.61 1.11 -4.85
N GLY A 445 -22.24 -0.04 -4.32
CA GLY A 445 -21.81 -0.20 -2.92
C GLY A 445 -20.34 0.11 -2.66
N GLY A 446 -19.52 0.19 -3.72
CA GLY A 446 -18.08 0.40 -3.59
C GLY A 446 -17.34 -0.87 -3.19
N TYR A 447 -16.44 -0.73 -2.25
CA TYR A 447 -15.56 -1.76 -1.69
C TYR A 447 -16.03 -2.22 -0.32
N PRO A 448 -15.48 -3.33 0.21
CA PRO A 448 -15.85 -3.82 1.55
C PRO A 448 -15.51 -2.85 2.69
N ASP A 449 -14.54 -1.97 2.50
CA ASP A 449 -14.14 -0.89 3.41
C ASP A 449 -13.62 0.32 2.62
N ASN A 450 -12.80 1.17 3.26
CA ASN A 450 -12.09 2.25 2.60
C ASN A 450 -11.20 1.72 1.48
N GLU A 451 -10.87 2.59 0.55
CA GLU A 451 -10.11 2.19 -0.64
C GLU A 451 -8.61 2.03 -0.37
N ASP A 452 -8.11 2.72 0.64
CA ASP A 452 -6.74 2.73 1.15
C ASP A 452 -5.67 2.89 0.08
N SER A 453 -5.76 4.04 -0.57
CA SER A 453 -4.76 4.53 -1.55
C SER A 453 -4.49 3.56 -2.71
N GLY A 454 -5.49 2.79 -3.11
CA GLY A 454 -5.41 1.84 -4.22
C GLY A 454 -5.27 0.37 -3.80
N ALA A 455 -5.27 0.05 -2.51
CA ALA A 455 -5.11 -1.32 -2.04
C ALA A 455 -6.30 -2.20 -2.39
N MET A 456 -7.51 -1.78 -2.04
CA MET A 456 -8.77 -2.49 -2.35
C MET A 456 -9.01 -2.64 -3.85
N GLY A 457 -8.85 -1.54 -4.60
CA GLY A 457 -9.00 -1.55 -6.05
C GLY A 457 -8.02 -2.49 -6.73
N SER A 458 -6.76 -2.50 -6.28
CA SER A 458 -5.73 -3.41 -6.81
C SER A 458 -6.01 -4.88 -6.49
N TRP A 459 -6.58 -5.19 -5.33
CA TRP A 459 -7.06 -6.53 -5.01
C TRP A 459 -8.11 -7.01 -6.02
N TYR A 460 -9.10 -6.14 -6.30
CA TYR A 460 -10.13 -6.45 -7.31
C TYR A 460 -9.55 -6.63 -8.71
N VAL A 461 -8.62 -5.76 -9.12
CA VAL A 461 -7.94 -5.85 -10.42
C VAL A 461 -7.18 -7.17 -10.53
N PHE A 462 -6.29 -7.48 -9.60
CA PHE A 462 -5.51 -8.71 -9.64
C PHE A 462 -6.37 -9.96 -9.69
N THR A 463 -7.33 -10.07 -8.79
CA THR A 463 -8.21 -11.25 -8.73
C THR A 463 -9.07 -11.38 -10.00
N SER A 464 -9.41 -10.26 -10.65
CA SER A 464 -10.12 -10.27 -11.93
C SER A 464 -9.23 -10.73 -13.10
N LEU A 465 -7.92 -10.46 -13.04
CA LEU A 465 -6.95 -10.98 -14.01
C LEU A 465 -6.66 -12.49 -13.84
N GLY A 466 -7.08 -13.09 -12.75
CA GLY A 466 -6.75 -14.47 -12.40
C GLY A 466 -5.35 -14.64 -11.78
N LEU A 467 -4.81 -13.57 -11.22
CA LEU A 467 -3.51 -13.51 -10.56
C LEU A 467 -3.67 -12.87 -9.17
N PHE A 468 -2.85 -13.26 -8.21
CA PHE A 468 -2.74 -12.53 -6.95
C PHE A 468 -1.32 -12.59 -6.39
N PRO A 469 -0.68 -11.45 -6.06
CA PRO A 469 0.69 -11.45 -5.57
C PRO A 469 0.76 -11.98 -4.14
N ASN A 470 1.78 -12.81 -3.84
CA ASN A 470 2.29 -12.86 -2.48
C ASN A 470 3.35 -11.74 -2.38
N ALA A 471 2.89 -10.56 -2.00
CA ALA A 471 3.67 -9.34 -2.11
C ALA A 471 4.99 -9.39 -1.34
N GLY A 472 6.04 -8.80 -1.88
CA GLY A 472 7.41 -8.94 -1.37
C GLY A 472 8.10 -10.25 -1.82
N GLN A 473 7.47 -11.03 -2.69
CA GLN A 473 7.98 -12.28 -3.25
C GLN A 473 7.82 -12.32 -4.77
N ASN A 474 8.67 -13.08 -5.45
CA ASN A 474 8.60 -13.23 -6.92
C ASN A 474 7.57 -14.31 -7.31
N MET A 475 6.29 -14.09 -6.93
CA MET A 475 5.22 -15.03 -7.29
C MET A 475 3.84 -14.41 -7.31
N TYR A 476 2.95 -15.04 -8.07
CA TYR A 476 1.51 -14.79 -8.10
C TYR A 476 0.76 -16.13 -7.99
N TYR A 477 -0.24 -16.18 -7.12
CA TYR A 477 -1.21 -17.29 -7.11
C TYR A 477 -2.08 -17.23 -8.35
N LEU A 478 -2.45 -18.38 -8.89
CA LEU A 478 -3.33 -18.51 -10.06
C LEU A 478 -4.77 -18.75 -9.61
N LEU A 479 -5.67 -18.00 -10.23
CA LEU A 479 -7.11 -18.01 -9.98
C LEU A 479 -7.86 -18.09 -11.29
N PRO A 480 -9.13 -18.51 -11.30
CA PRO A 480 -9.99 -18.34 -12.46
C PRO A 480 -10.15 -16.85 -12.81
N PRO A 481 -9.74 -16.39 -13.98
CA PRO A 481 -9.98 -15.03 -14.41
C PRO A 481 -11.48 -14.71 -14.46
N ALA A 482 -11.83 -13.44 -14.19
CA ALA A 482 -13.22 -12.99 -14.23
C ALA A 482 -13.75 -12.84 -15.66
N TYR A 483 -12.88 -12.63 -16.63
CA TYR A 483 -13.17 -12.29 -18.02
C TYR A 483 -12.58 -13.33 -18.97
N ASP A 484 -13.00 -13.31 -20.25
CA ASP A 484 -12.66 -14.40 -21.17
C ASP A 484 -11.34 -14.19 -21.90
N ASP A 485 -11.11 -13.00 -22.46
CA ASP A 485 -9.85 -12.62 -23.09
C ASP A 485 -9.34 -11.36 -22.44
N ILE A 486 -8.14 -11.44 -21.89
CA ILE A 486 -7.52 -10.30 -21.21
C ILE A 486 -6.15 -10.06 -21.84
N VAL A 487 -5.86 -8.81 -22.14
CA VAL A 487 -4.53 -8.37 -22.57
C VAL A 487 -4.02 -7.32 -21.61
N VAL A 488 -2.92 -7.62 -20.94
CA VAL A 488 -2.18 -6.69 -20.09
C VAL A 488 -0.96 -6.21 -20.86
N THR A 489 -0.92 -4.93 -21.21
CA THR A 489 0.24 -4.30 -21.88
C THR A 489 1.13 -3.67 -20.84
N MET A 490 2.31 -4.21 -20.64
CA MET A 490 3.30 -3.72 -19.71
C MET A 490 4.06 -2.50 -20.25
N GLU A 491 4.77 -1.79 -19.39
CA GLU A 491 5.51 -0.57 -19.76
C GLU A 491 6.58 -0.81 -20.84
N ASN A 492 7.20 -1.99 -20.85
CA ASN A 492 8.16 -2.39 -21.87
C ASN A 492 7.53 -2.74 -23.23
N GLY A 493 6.21 -2.57 -23.38
CA GLY A 493 5.44 -2.89 -24.58
C GLY A 493 5.12 -4.38 -24.76
N LYS A 494 5.64 -5.26 -23.91
CA LYS A 494 5.30 -6.69 -23.92
C LYS A 494 3.90 -6.91 -23.38
N LYS A 495 3.29 -8.02 -23.74
CA LYS A 495 1.91 -8.32 -23.39
C LYS A 495 1.79 -9.65 -22.66
N ILE A 496 0.98 -9.65 -21.62
CA ILE A 496 0.43 -10.89 -21.07
C ILE A 496 -0.95 -11.05 -21.69
N GLN A 497 -1.15 -12.16 -22.39
CA GLN A 497 -2.42 -12.53 -23.01
C GLN A 497 -3.01 -13.70 -22.23
N ILE A 498 -4.21 -13.52 -21.72
CA ILE A 498 -4.91 -14.53 -20.92
C ILE A 498 -6.15 -14.94 -21.69
N HIS A 499 -6.25 -16.23 -22.02
CA HIS A 499 -7.37 -16.84 -22.71
C HIS A 499 -8.08 -17.81 -21.77
N VAL A 500 -9.41 -17.74 -21.70
CA VAL A 500 -10.21 -18.56 -20.80
C VAL A 500 -11.18 -19.42 -21.60
N ASN A 501 -10.94 -20.72 -21.62
CA ASN A 501 -11.82 -21.73 -22.20
C ASN A 501 -12.73 -22.29 -21.10
N ARG A 502 -14.04 -22.11 -21.25
CA ARG A 502 -15.03 -22.60 -20.28
C ARG A 502 -15.73 -23.83 -20.83
N THR A 503 -15.76 -24.93 -20.06
CA THR A 503 -16.49 -26.15 -20.44
C THR A 503 -18.02 -25.97 -20.36
N SER A 504 -18.48 -24.98 -19.60
CA SER A 504 -19.88 -24.57 -19.47
C SER A 504 -19.95 -23.10 -19.01
N ALA A 505 -21.11 -22.47 -19.15
CA ALA A 505 -21.31 -21.06 -18.77
C ALA A 505 -21.05 -20.77 -17.28
N ASP A 506 -21.21 -21.75 -16.42
CA ASP A 506 -21.01 -21.69 -14.97
C ASP A 506 -19.67 -22.30 -14.50
N ALA A 507 -18.79 -22.66 -15.44
CA ALA A 507 -17.45 -23.17 -15.14
C ALA A 507 -16.63 -22.12 -14.38
N ARG A 508 -16.17 -22.47 -13.18
CA ARG A 508 -15.55 -21.54 -12.20
C ARG A 508 -14.28 -22.06 -11.54
N PHE A 509 -13.91 -23.31 -11.81
CA PHE A 509 -12.69 -23.92 -11.25
C PHE A 509 -11.70 -24.19 -12.37
N ILE A 510 -10.42 -23.99 -12.07
CA ILE A 510 -9.36 -24.32 -13.01
C ILE A 510 -9.26 -25.85 -13.12
N SER A 511 -9.26 -26.38 -14.35
CA SER A 511 -8.93 -27.78 -14.64
C SER A 511 -7.57 -27.93 -15.31
N SER A 512 -7.08 -26.89 -15.99
CA SER A 512 -5.70 -26.83 -16.48
C SER A 512 -5.27 -25.39 -16.75
N VAL A 513 -3.95 -25.16 -16.70
CA VAL A 513 -3.31 -23.91 -17.14
C VAL A 513 -2.13 -24.27 -18.04
N LEU A 514 -2.04 -23.58 -19.19
CA LEU A 514 -0.83 -23.60 -20.00
C LEU A 514 -0.20 -22.21 -19.97
N VAL A 515 1.11 -22.16 -19.91
CA VAL A 515 1.90 -20.93 -20.04
C VAL A 515 2.83 -21.11 -21.24
N ASN A 516 2.64 -20.27 -22.26
CA ASN A 516 3.37 -20.38 -23.52
C ASN A 516 3.32 -21.80 -24.11
N GLY A 517 2.14 -22.45 -24.05
CA GLY A 517 1.88 -23.79 -24.53
C GLY A 517 2.36 -24.93 -23.64
N GLN A 518 3.01 -24.64 -22.51
CA GLN A 518 3.48 -25.65 -21.56
C GLN A 518 2.52 -25.79 -20.37
N LYS A 519 2.13 -27.02 -20.06
CA LYS A 519 1.23 -27.31 -18.93
C LYS A 519 1.91 -26.98 -17.61
N LEU A 520 1.20 -26.22 -16.78
CA LEU A 520 1.64 -25.86 -15.44
C LEU A 520 1.10 -26.87 -14.42
N ASP A 521 1.98 -27.38 -13.55
CA ASP A 521 1.67 -28.37 -12.52
C ASP A 521 1.71 -27.81 -11.09
N ARG A 522 1.59 -26.48 -10.97
CA ARG A 522 1.53 -25.73 -9.72
C ARG A 522 0.48 -24.62 -9.79
N SER A 523 -0.01 -24.18 -8.62
CA SER A 523 -1.05 -23.15 -8.51
C SER A 523 -0.50 -21.71 -8.42
N TRP A 524 0.72 -21.50 -8.89
CA TRP A 524 1.37 -20.20 -8.91
C TRP A 524 2.31 -20.02 -10.10
N ILE A 525 2.65 -18.78 -10.40
CA ILE A 525 3.57 -18.39 -11.47
C ILE A 525 4.51 -17.30 -10.95
N SER A 526 5.76 -17.28 -11.41
CA SER A 526 6.71 -16.22 -11.07
C SER A 526 6.53 -14.97 -11.95
N HIS A 527 7.02 -13.83 -11.46
CA HIS A 527 7.06 -12.59 -12.25
C HIS A 527 7.94 -12.75 -13.50
N ASP A 528 9.06 -13.47 -13.38
CA ASP A 528 10.01 -13.68 -14.47
C ASP A 528 9.38 -14.44 -15.64
N GLU A 529 8.43 -15.32 -15.38
CA GLU A 529 7.74 -16.10 -16.42
C GLU A 529 6.77 -15.25 -17.26
N ILE A 530 6.37 -14.08 -16.75
CA ILE A 530 5.34 -13.24 -17.40
C ILE A 530 5.84 -11.85 -17.84
N VAL A 531 6.88 -11.31 -17.21
CA VAL A 531 7.33 -9.92 -17.43
C VAL A 531 7.87 -9.65 -18.84
N ASN A 532 8.34 -10.66 -19.53
CA ASN A 532 8.83 -10.56 -20.90
C ASN A 532 7.76 -10.90 -21.97
N GLY A 533 6.51 -10.99 -21.54
CA GLY A 533 5.36 -11.40 -22.36
C GLY A 533 5.06 -12.89 -22.17
N ALA A 534 3.78 -13.19 -22.05
CA ALA A 534 3.29 -14.56 -21.87
C ALA A 534 1.91 -14.75 -22.50
N VAL A 535 1.63 -15.97 -22.93
CA VAL A 535 0.29 -16.45 -23.25
C VAL A 535 -0.11 -17.44 -22.17
N ILE A 536 -1.17 -17.12 -21.43
CA ILE A 536 -1.70 -17.96 -20.35
C ILE A 536 -3.08 -18.44 -20.77
N GLU A 537 -3.24 -19.75 -20.92
CA GLU A 537 -4.48 -20.37 -21.33
C GLU A 537 -5.08 -21.15 -20.16
N TYR A 538 -6.25 -20.70 -19.71
CA TYR A 538 -7.01 -21.37 -18.67
C TYR A 538 -8.09 -22.25 -19.28
N THR A 539 -8.23 -23.46 -18.78
CA THR A 539 -9.43 -24.27 -18.98
C THR A 539 -10.19 -24.33 -17.66
N LEU A 540 -11.43 -23.86 -17.67
CA LEU A 540 -12.31 -23.88 -16.50
C LEU A 540 -13.39 -24.94 -16.63
N SER A 541 -13.75 -25.56 -15.50
CA SER A 541 -14.78 -26.58 -15.35
C SER A 541 -15.63 -26.34 -14.11
N ASN A 542 -16.69 -27.15 -13.93
CA ASN A 542 -17.51 -27.14 -12.72
C ASN A 542 -16.96 -28.08 -11.62
N ASN A 543 -15.88 -28.81 -11.88
CA ASN A 543 -15.24 -29.68 -10.92
C ASN A 543 -13.81 -29.15 -10.61
N GLY A 544 -13.60 -28.67 -9.38
CA GLY A 544 -12.32 -28.14 -8.91
C GLY A 544 -11.23 -29.20 -8.70
N GLU A 545 -11.60 -30.48 -8.58
CA GLU A 545 -10.65 -31.57 -8.38
C GLU A 545 -9.90 -31.99 -9.65
N LEU A 546 -10.30 -31.46 -10.80
CA LEU A 546 -9.68 -31.80 -12.08
C LEU A 546 -8.27 -31.23 -12.27
N TRP A 547 -7.92 -30.19 -11.55
CA TRP A 547 -6.59 -29.59 -11.64
C TRP A 547 -5.59 -30.36 -10.79
N GLN A 548 -4.92 -31.30 -11.41
CA GLN A 548 -3.89 -32.11 -10.74
C GLN A 548 -2.58 -31.32 -10.66
N LEU A 549 -2.17 -31.06 -9.43
CA LEU A 549 -0.99 -30.27 -9.08
C LEU A 549 -0.02 -31.06 -8.24
N LYS A 550 1.24 -30.66 -8.29
CA LYS A 550 2.19 -31.03 -7.24
C LYS A 550 1.82 -30.33 -5.93
N PRO A 551 2.14 -30.92 -4.77
CA PRO A 551 1.98 -30.25 -3.50
C PRO A 551 2.67 -28.88 -3.50
N PHE A 552 2.06 -27.90 -2.84
CA PHE A 552 2.65 -26.57 -2.74
C PHE A 552 4.00 -26.66 -2.01
N GLU A 553 5.04 -26.16 -2.63
CA GLU A 553 6.38 -26.21 -2.06
C GLU A 553 6.50 -25.26 -0.85
N ALA A 554 7.22 -25.71 0.17
CA ALA A 554 7.52 -24.90 1.33
C ALA A 554 8.37 -23.69 0.94
N SER A 555 8.17 -22.57 1.65
CA SER A 555 9.04 -21.40 1.57
C SER A 555 10.48 -21.78 1.91
N ARG A 556 11.46 -21.16 1.28
CA ARG A 556 12.88 -21.39 1.58
C ARG A 556 13.26 -21.14 3.05
N HIS A 557 12.49 -20.34 3.78
CA HIS A 557 12.70 -20.08 5.20
C HIS A 557 12.01 -21.09 6.12
N GLU A 558 11.17 -21.95 5.60
CA GLU A 558 10.54 -23.03 6.38
C GLU A 558 11.53 -24.15 6.75
N ALA A 559 12.73 -24.14 6.18
CA ALA A 559 13.81 -25.05 6.56
C ALA A 559 14.29 -24.90 8.01
N LEU A 560 13.94 -23.80 8.69
CA LEU A 560 14.25 -23.63 10.12
C LEU A 560 13.44 -24.61 10.97
N PRO A 561 14.05 -25.16 12.07
CA PRO A 561 13.40 -26.18 12.87
C PRO A 561 12.03 -25.75 13.38
N TYR A 562 11.06 -26.63 13.27
CA TYR A 562 9.75 -26.47 13.89
C TYR A 562 9.90 -26.30 15.41
N GLY A 563 9.11 -25.38 15.98
CA GLY A 563 9.06 -25.19 17.44
C GLY A 563 10.26 -24.45 18.04
N VAL A 564 11.02 -23.69 17.26
CA VAL A 564 12.03 -22.79 17.83
C VAL A 564 11.34 -21.83 18.78
N ASN A 565 11.59 -21.98 20.07
CA ASN A 565 11.12 -21.05 21.09
C ASN A 565 12.09 -19.90 21.21
N LEU A 566 11.65 -18.71 20.83
CA LEU A 566 12.43 -17.48 20.93
C LEU A 566 12.10 -16.68 22.20
N ALA A 567 11.25 -17.20 23.09
CA ALA A 567 10.94 -16.55 24.36
C ALA A 567 12.22 -16.34 25.18
N GLY A 568 12.50 -15.10 25.51
CA GLY A 568 13.71 -14.70 26.24
C GLY A 568 14.99 -14.59 25.41
N ALA A 569 14.97 -14.93 24.11
CA ALA A 569 16.10 -14.69 23.23
C ALA A 569 16.27 -13.17 23.01
N GLU A 570 17.49 -12.69 23.13
CA GLU A 570 17.84 -11.32 22.78
C GLU A 570 18.55 -11.28 21.42
N PHE A 571 18.14 -10.34 20.58
CA PHE A 571 18.77 -10.08 19.30
C PHE A 571 19.69 -8.88 19.42
N PHE A 572 20.91 -9.04 18.95
CA PHE A 572 21.90 -7.98 19.01
C PHE A 572 21.58 -6.88 18.02
N HIS A 573 21.78 -5.65 18.46
CA HIS A 573 21.74 -4.47 17.60
C HIS A 573 23.17 -4.16 17.18
N HIS A 574 23.45 -4.25 15.90
CA HIS A 574 24.64 -3.62 15.38
C HIS A 574 24.49 -2.12 15.54
N LYS A 575 25.42 -1.49 16.23
CA LYS A 575 25.59 -0.05 16.13
C LYS A 575 25.96 0.25 14.68
N MET A 576 25.02 0.80 13.97
CA MET A 576 25.25 1.39 12.67
C MET A 576 25.95 2.73 12.90
N GLU A 577 27.27 2.72 13.10
CA GLU A 577 28.04 3.94 13.24
C GLU A 577 28.00 4.73 11.92
N GLY A 578 27.56 5.97 12.01
CA GLY A 578 27.57 6.92 10.89
C GLY A 578 26.41 6.85 9.92
N GLN A 579 25.36 6.08 10.19
CA GLN A 579 24.18 6.01 9.35
C GLN A 579 22.98 6.72 9.99
N GLY A 580 22.50 7.72 9.28
CA GLY A 580 21.29 8.44 9.59
C GLY A 580 21.33 9.25 10.89
N LYS A 581 20.64 10.35 10.92
CA LYS A 581 20.33 11.05 12.17
C LYS A 581 19.24 10.28 12.87
N LEU A 582 19.60 9.40 13.81
CA LEU A 582 18.65 8.86 14.78
C LEU A 582 18.12 10.02 15.60
N ASN A 583 16.99 10.53 15.22
CA ASN A 583 16.28 11.49 16.04
C ASN A 583 15.53 10.71 17.12
N LYS A 584 16.03 10.76 18.36
CA LYS A 584 15.34 10.16 19.50
C LYS A 584 14.03 10.88 19.82
N ASP A 585 13.98 12.15 19.50
CA ASP A 585 12.82 13.02 19.62
C ASP A 585 12.47 13.46 18.20
N TYR A 586 11.42 12.90 17.67
CA TYR A 586 10.96 13.20 16.34
C TYR A 586 10.78 14.71 16.18
N TYR A 587 11.61 15.30 15.31
CA TYR A 587 11.63 16.72 15.11
C TYR A 587 10.59 17.14 14.07
N TYR A 588 9.69 17.98 14.50
CA TYR A 588 8.73 18.60 13.61
C TYR A 588 9.12 20.06 13.39
N PRO A 589 9.29 20.51 12.15
CA PRO A 589 9.63 21.89 11.90
C PRO A 589 8.52 22.82 12.42
N THR A 590 8.92 23.80 13.20
CA THR A 590 8.02 24.90 13.60
C THR A 590 7.64 25.75 12.39
N THR A 591 6.56 26.52 12.49
CA THR A 591 6.19 27.49 11.43
C THR A 591 7.36 28.38 11.03
N LYS A 592 8.17 28.81 12.01
CA LYS A 592 9.34 29.66 11.78
C LYS A 592 10.46 28.95 11.01
N GLU A 593 10.64 27.65 11.22
CA GLU A 593 11.60 26.83 10.49
C GLU A 593 11.11 26.50 9.09
N LEU A 594 9.82 26.27 8.91
CA LEU A 594 9.21 26.19 7.59
C LEU A 594 9.42 27.50 6.80
N ASP A 595 9.30 28.66 7.43
CA ASP A 595 9.62 29.96 6.82
C ASP A 595 11.07 30.05 6.38
N TYR A 596 11.99 29.61 7.24
CA TYR A 596 13.42 29.57 6.94
C TYR A 596 13.73 28.68 5.74
N TRP A 597 13.15 27.49 5.67
CA TRP A 597 13.35 26.58 4.54
C TRP A 597 12.75 27.10 3.25
N HIS A 598 11.54 27.62 3.31
CA HIS A 598 10.87 28.18 2.14
C HIS A 598 11.51 29.47 1.62
N SER A 599 12.20 30.23 2.46
CA SER A 599 12.95 31.42 2.02
C SER A 599 14.19 31.08 1.21
N ARG A 600 14.69 29.83 1.28
CA ARG A 600 15.88 29.34 0.58
C ARG A 600 15.55 28.49 -0.65
N GLY A 601 14.26 28.19 -0.90
CA GLY A 601 13.72 27.38 -1.99
C GLY A 601 13.72 27.98 -3.38
#